data_286e6b3e5c42105b9117f7ffcaf97492
#
_entry.id   286e6b3e5c42105b9117f7ffcaf97492
#
_cell.length_a   1.000
_cell.length_b   1.000
_cell.length_c   1.000
_cell.angle_alpha   90.00
_cell.angle_beta   90.00
_cell.angle_gamma   90.00
#
_symmetry.space_group_name_H-M   'P 1'
#
loop_
_entity.id
_entity.type
_entity.pdbx_description
1 polymer ?
#
loop_
_entity_poly.entity_id
_entity_poly.type
_entity_poly.pdbx_seq_one_letter_code
_entity_poly.pdbx_strand_id
1 'polypeptide(L)'
;MRLTDEEDLLETGIDIIVQPPGKKLQNVTLLSGGEKALTAVALIFSIFLIKPTPFCLLDEVDAPLDDANIGRFNEMVREMSAISQFIIITHNKATMQVADTLYGITMEEPGASRVVSVRLH
;
A
#
# COMPACT_ATOMS: atom_id res chain seq x y z
N MET A 1 11.45 7.80 11.25
CA MET A 1 10.96 9.19 11.34
C MET A 1 11.60 9.91 12.51
N ARG A 2 11.83 11.18 12.35
CA ARG A 2 12.32 12.06 13.43
C ARG A 2 11.72 13.45 13.25
N LEU A 3 11.63 14.20 14.33
CA LEU A 3 11.17 15.58 14.30
C LEU A 3 12.28 16.48 13.73
N THR A 4 11.92 17.46 12.91
CA THR A 4 12.87 18.42 12.33
C THR A 4 13.20 19.55 13.29
N ASP A 5 12.34 19.84 14.23
CA ASP A 5 12.55 20.83 15.29
C ASP A 5 11.94 20.30 16.59
N GLU A 6 12.80 19.94 17.55
CA GLU A 6 12.37 19.36 18.82
C GLU A 6 11.81 20.39 19.81
N GLU A 7 12.10 21.68 19.60
CA GLU A 7 11.67 22.74 20.51
C GLU A 7 10.22 23.14 20.32
N ASP A 8 9.65 22.98 19.12
CA ASP A 8 8.26 23.32 18.81
C ASP A 8 7.55 22.17 18.10
N LEU A 9 6.85 21.34 18.85
CA LEU A 9 6.16 20.16 18.36
C LEU A 9 4.96 20.48 17.47
N LEU A 10 4.40 21.70 17.54
CA LEU A 10 3.24 22.07 16.72
C LEU A 10 3.63 22.54 15.33
N GLU A 11 4.77 23.19 15.20
CA GLU A 11 5.28 23.70 13.93
C GLU A 11 6.38 22.84 13.32
N THR A 12 6.84 21.84 14.06
CA THR A 12 7.89 20.91 13.64
C THR A 12 7.40 20.03 12.50
N GLY A 13 8.19 19.92 11.43
CA GLY A 13 7.99 18.94 10.39
C GLY A 13 8.52 17.56 10.80
N ILE A 14 8.23 16.58 10.00
CA ILE A 14 8.72 15.21 10.18
C ILE A 14 9.55 14.82 8.97
N ASP A 15 10.81 14.42 9.20
CA ASP A 15 11.64 13.81 8.18
C ASP A 15 11.46 12.29 8.21
N ILE A 16 11.21 11.72 7.04
CA ILE A 16 11.12 10.27 6.87
C ILE A 16 12.44 9.78 6.30
N ILE A 17 13.14 8.94 7.07
CA ILE A 17 14.43 8.36 6.68
C ILE A 17 14.21 6.86 6.52
N VAL A 18 14.58 6.34 5.36
CA VAL A 18 14.39 4.93 5.01
C VAL A 18 15.68 4.33 4.48
N GLN A 19 15.77 3.02 4.61
CA GLN A 19 16.86 2.25 4.04
C GLN A 19 16.27 1.13 3.19
N PRO A 20 16.11 1.35 1.87
CA PRO A 20 15.68 0.29 0.99
C PRO A 20 16.66 -0.89 1.03
N PRO A 21 16.20 -2.12 0.79
CA PRO A 21 17.08 -3.30 0.78
C PRO A 21 18.28 -3.12 -0.15
N GLY A 22 19.49 -3.33 0.39
CA GLY A 22 20.74 -3.19 -0.36
C GLY A 22 21.21 -1.76 -0.60
N LYS A 23 20.53 -0.76 -0.04
CA LYS A 23 20.89 0.66 -0.18
C LYS A 23 21.22 1.30 1.16
N LYS A 24 21.85 2.47 1.10
CA LYS A 24 22.15 3.26 2.29
C LYS A 24 20.89 3.93 2.84
N LEU A 25 20.91 4.26 4.12
CA LEU A 25 19.85 5.04 4.76
C LEU A 25 19.68 6.37 4.01
N GLN A 26 18.46 6.70 3.63
CA GLN A 26 18.15 7.87 2.81
C GLN A 26 16.92 8.61 3.31
N ASN A 27 16.86 9.92 3.07
CA ASN A 27 15.65 10.69 3.21
C ASN A 27 14.66 10.27 2.09
N VAL A 28 13.39 10.21 2.39
CA VAL A 28 12.35 9.76 1.44
C VAL A 28 12.35 10.57 0.14
N THR A 29 12.76 11.85 0.19
CA THR A 29 12.83 12.70 -1.00
C THR A 29 13.88 12.25 -2.02
N LEU A 30 14.86 11.44 -1.60
CA LEU A 30 15.91 10.92 -2.46
C LEU A 30 15.55 9.57 -3.11
N LEU A 31 14.40 8.98 -2.74
CA LEU A 31 13.97 7.70 -3.26
C LEU A 31 13.32 7.85 -4.64
N SER A 32 13.30 6.75 -5.41
CA SER A 32 12.50 6.67 -6.62
C SER A 32 11.01 6.78 -6.32
N GLY A 33 10.19 7.06 -7.34
CA GLY A 33 8.73 7.12 -7.18
C GLY A 33 8.13 5.84 -6.61
N GLY A 34 8.60 4.67 -7.08
CA GLY A 34 8.17 3.37 -6.59
C GLY A 34 8.60 3.11 -5.15
N GLU A 35 9.82 3.49 -4.79
CA GLU A 35 10.32 3.36 -3.42
C GLU A 35 9.57 4.28 -2.45
N LYS A 36 9.23 5.51 -2.88
CA LYS A 36 8.40 6.43 -2.09
C LYS A 36 7.02 5.85 -1.83
N ALA A 37 6.40 5.28 -2.85
CA ALA A 37 5.08 4.66 -2.74
C ALA A 37 5.10 3.47 -1.78
N LEU A 38 6.10 2.59 -1.90
CA LEU A 38 6.25 1.46 -1.00
C LEU A 38 6.50 1.91 0.44
N THR A 39 7.30 2.95 0.63
CA THR A 39 7.56 3.52 1.95
C THR A 39 6.27 4.07 2.58
N ALA A 40 5.45 4.77 1.80
CA ALA A 40 4.17 5.28 2.26
C ALA A 40 3.23 4.15 2.69
N VAL A 41 3.16 3.08 1.90
CA VAL A 41 2.35 1.90 2.23
C VAL A 41 2.87 1.22 3.51
N ALA A 42 4.18 1.06 3.64
CA ALA A 42 4.81 0.48 4.82
C ALA A 42 4.51 1.31 6.08
N LEU A 43 4.52 2.64 5.96
CA LEU A 43 4.18 3.54 7.05
C LEU A 43 2.71 3.39 7.47
N ILE A 44 1.80 3.32 6.50
CA ILE A 44 0.37 3.08 6.76
C ILE A 44 0.18 1.75 7.49
N PHE A 45 0.85 0.70 7.05
CA PHE A 45 0.75 -0.62 7.70
C PHE A 45 1.36 -0.62 9.10
N SER A 46 2.42 0.15 9.33
CA SER A 46 3.00 0.30 10.67
C SER A 46 2.02 0.96 11.64
N ILE A 47 1.33 2.01 11.20
CA ILE A 47 0.28 2.67 11.98
C ILE A 47 -0.87 1.70 12.24
N PHE A 48 -1.25 0.93 11.23
CA PHE A 48 -2.30 -0.07 11.32
C PHE A 48 -2.00 -1.15 12.36
N LEU A 49 -0.74 -1.57 12.50
CA LEU A 49 -0.33 -2.54 13.51
C LEU A 49 -0.52 -2.01 14.94
N ILE A 50 -0.36 -0.70 15.12
CA ILE A 50 -0.57 -0.06 16.43
C ILE A 50 -2.06 -0.02 16.78
N LYS A 51 -2.89 0.27 15.78
CA LYS A 51 -4.34 0.39 15.97
C LYS A 51 -5.07 -0.30 14.79
N PRO A 52 -5.21 -1.64 14.84
CA PRO A 52 -5.85 -2.38 13.76
C PRO A 52 -7.32 -1.99 13.58
N THR A 53 -7.76 -1.98 12.32
CA THR A 53 -9.16 -1.80 11.94
C THR A 53 -9.72 -3.11 11.38
N PRO A 54 -11.05 -3.34 11.42
CA PRO A 54 -11.65 -4.56 10.85
C PRO A 54 -11.40 -4.73 9.37
N PHE A 55 -11.32 -3.62 8.62
CA PHE A 55 -11.05 -3.64 7.19
C PHE A 55 -10.24 -2.42 6.77
N CYS A 56 -9.58 -2.53 5.62
CA CYS A 56 -8.77 -1.46 5.05
C CYS A 56 -9.03 -1.41 3.55
N LEU A 57 -9.31 -0.22 3.04
CA LEU A 57 -9.49 0.03 1.60
C LEU A 57 -8.25 0.69 1.03
N LEU A 58 -7.65 0.05 0.03
CA LEU A 58 -6.48 0.56 -0.69
C LEU A 58 -6.87 0.81 -2.14
N ASP A 59 -6.84 2.06 -2.57
CA ASP A 59 -7.25 2.48 -3.91
C ASP A 59 -6.01 2.80 -4.77
N GLU A 60 -5.67 1.87 -5.66
CA GLU A 60 -4.58 1.99 -6.63
C GLU A 60 -3.22 2.39 -6.03
N VAL A 61 -2.95 1.97 -4.80
CA VAL A 61 -1.68 2.31 -4.11
C VAL A 61 -0.48 1.60 -4.73
N ASP A 62 -0.70 0.55 -5.49
CA ASP A 62 0.32 -0.24 -6.17
C ASP A 62 0.69 0.32 -7.55
N ALA A 63 -0.06 1.29 -8.08
CA ALA A 63 0.14 1.80 -9.42
C ALA A 63 1.59 2.29 -9.71
N PRO A 64 2.27 3.03 -8.81
CA PRO A 64 3.63 3.48 -9.05
C PRO A 64 4.71 2.43 -8.75
N LEU A 65 4.35 1.23 -8.29
CA LEU A 65 5.32 0.22 -7.89
C LEU A 65 5.86 -0.55 -9.10
N ASP A 66 7.17 -0.80 -9.11
CA ASP A 66 7.79 -1.71 -10.07
C ASP A 66 7.60 -3.18 -9.63
N ASP A 67 8.04 -4.13 -10.46
CA ASP A 67 7.81 -5.56 -10.20
C ASP A 67 8.39 -6.03 -8.86
N ALA A 68 9.58 -5.56 -8.49
CA ALA A 68 10.22 -5.93 -7.23
C ALA A 68 9.43 -5.38 -6.03
N ASN A 69 8.98 -4.14 -6.13
CA ASN A 69 8.22 -3.49 -5.05
C ASN A 69 6.79 -4.02 -4.96
N ILE A 70 6.19 -4.45 -6.08
CA ILE A 70 4.90 -5.16 -6.05
C ILE A 70 5.01 -6.45 -5.23
N GLY A 71 6.08 -7.21 -5.40
CA GLY A 71 6.30 -8.41 -4.60
C GLY A 71 6.34 -8.12 -3.11
N ARG A 72 7.03 -7.06 -2.71
CA ARG A 72 7.10 -6.62 -1.31
C ARG A 72 5.75 -6.12 -0.80
N PHE A 73 5.03 -5.37 -1.61
CA PHE A 73 3.68 -4.93 -1.28
C PHE A 73 2.76 -6.13 -1.05
N ASN A 74 2.79 -7.11 -1.93
CA ASN A 74 1.97 -8.31 -1.81
C ASN A 74 2.28 -9.10 -0.53
N GLU A 75 3.55 -9.20 -0.14
CA GLU A 75 3.94 -9.84 1.12
C GLU A 75 3.37 -9.10 2.32
N MET A 76 3.45 -7.77 2.34
CA MET A 76 2.88 -6.96 3.42
C MET A 76 1.37 -7.14 3.53
N VAL A 77 0.66 -7.11 2.41
CA VAL A 77 -0.80 -7.33 2.38
C VAL A 77 -1.14 -8.72 2.91
N ARG A 78 -0.39 -9.74 2.49
CA ARG A 78 -0.63 -11.12 2.93
C ARG A 78 -0.46 -11.26 4.44
N GLU A 79 0.58 -10.67 5.00
CA GLU A 79 0.81 -10.69 6.45
C GLU A 79 -0.30 -9.94 7.20
N MET A 80 -0.69 -8.78 6.71
CA MET A 80 -1.71 -7.96 7.36
C MET A 80 -3.12 -8.53 7.20
N SER A 81 -3.36 -9.35 6.19
CA SER A 81 -4.66 -9.99 5.98
C SER A 81 -5.02 -11.00 7.07
N ALA A 82 -4.05 -11.43 7.86
CA ALA A 82 -4.30 -12.29 9.02
C ALA A 82 -5.07 -11.56 10.14
N ILE A 83 -4.99 -10.23 10.18
CA ILE A 83 -5.60 -9.42 11.26
C ILE A 83 -6.69 -8.49 10.76
N SER A 84 -6.85 -8.34 9.44
CA SER A 84 -7.84 -7.43 8.86
C SER A 84 -8.23 -7.87 7.45
N GLN A 85 -9.41 -7.46 7.03
CA GLN A 85 -9.88 -7.63 5.66
C GLN A 85 -9.39 -6.48 4.80
N PHE A 86 -8.72 -6.80 3.68
CA PHE A 86 -8.28 -5.80 2.72
C PHE A 86 -9.19 -5.77 1.51
N ILE A 87 -9.55 -4.57 1.08
CA ILE A 87 -10.25 -4.31 -0.17
C ILE A 87 -9.29 -3.48 -1.01
N ILE A 88 -8.82 -4.05 -2.12
CA ILE A 88 -7.82 -3.42 -2.97
C ILE A 88 -8.41 -3.15 -4.34
N ILE A 89 -8.34 -1.88 -4.76
CA ILE A 89 -8.68 -1.49 -6.13
C ILE A 89 -7.38 -1.42 -6.90
N THR A 90 -7.27 -2.22 -7.97
CA THR A 90 -6.01 -2.34 -8.71
C THR A 90 -6.24 -2.70 -10.17
N HIS A 91 -5.28 -2.35 -11.01
CA HIS A 91 -5.16 -2.81 -12.39
C HIS A 91 -3.96 -3.75 -12.58
N ASN A 92 -3.21 -4.02 -11.51
CA ASN A 92 -2.00 -4.83 -11.58
C ASN A 92 -2.32 -6.31 -11.38
N LYS A 93 -1.97 -7.13 -12.37
CA LYS A 93 -2.23 -8.57 -12.33
C LYS A 93 -1.51 -9.29 -11.18
N ALA A 94 -0.31 -8.84 -10.84
CA ALA A 94 0.45 -9.43 -9.74
C ALA A 94 -0.24 -9.17 -8.39
N THR A 95 -0.80 -7.98 -8.20
CA THR A 95 -1.60 -7.66 -7.01
C THR A 95 -2.87 -8.53 -6.95
N MET A 96 -3.51 -8.75 -8.09
CA MET A 96 -4.72 -9.58 -8.15
C MET A 96 -4.46 -11.01 -7.65
N GLN A 97 -3.27 -11.54 -7.84
CA GLN A 97 -2.92 -12.92 -7.45
C GLN A 97 -2.91 -13.15 -5.94
N VAL A 98 -2.77 -12.10 -5.15
CA VAL A 98 -2.78 -12.20 -3.67
C VAL A 98 -4.21 -12.28 -3.13
N ALA A 99 -5.20 -11.90 -3.91
CA ALA A 99 -6.57 -11.83 -3.47
C ALA A 99 -7.18 -13.23 -3.29
N ASP A 100 -8.01 -13.38 -2.28
CA ASP A 100 -8.84 -14.58 -2.12
C ASP A 100 -10.01 -14.56 -3.09
N THR A 101 -10.58 -13.39 -3.32
CA THR A 101 -11.69 -13.18 -4.24
C THR A 101 -11.44 -11.96 -5.10
N LEU A 102 -11.68 -12.09 -6.40
CA LEU A 102 -11.63 -10.97 -7.34
C LEU A 102 -13.04 -10.52 -7.71
N TYR A 103 -13.25 -9.21 -7.72
CA TYR A 103 -14.45 -8.57 -8.23
C TYR A 103 -14.09 -7.75 -9.45
N GLY A 104 -14.60 -8.16 -10.61
CA GLY A 104 -14.49 -7.37 -11.82
C GLY A 104 -15.71 -6.46 -11.95
N ILE A 105 -15.50 -5.20 -12.29
CA ILE A 105 -16.59 -4.26 -12.55
C ILE A 105 -16.55 -3.90 -14.02
N THR A 106 -17.64 -4.23 -14.73
CA THR A 106 -17.77 -3.96 -16.16
C THR A 106 -19.01 -3.11 -16.43
N MET A 107 -18.97 -2.39 -17.55
CA MET A 107 -20.12 -1.61 -18.02
C MET A 107 -20.56 -2.19 -19.37
N GLU A 108 -21.54 -3.09 -19.37
CA GLU A 108 -22.09 -3.69 -20.58
C GLU A 108 -23.01 -2.74 -21.32
N GLU A 109 -23.72 -1.87 -20.57
CA GLU A 109 -24.57 -0.82 -21.10
C GLU A 109 -24.10 0.54 -20.58
N PRO A 110 -24.20 1.63 -21.38
CA PRO A 110 -23.84 2.96 -20.90
C PRO A 110 -24.59 3.34 -19.62
N GLY A 111 -23.82 3.71 -18.57
CA GLY A 111 -24.37 4.12 -17.29
C GLY A 111 -24.77 2.99 -16.34
N ALA A 112 -24.61 1.72 -16.75
CA ALA A 112 -24.92 0.56 -15.90
C ALA A 112 -23.66 -0.28 -15.68
N SER A 113 -23.25 -0.42 -14.42
CA SER A 113 -22.11 -1.25 -14.03
C SER A 113 -22.58 -2.63 -13.61
N ARG A 114 -21.79 -3.65 -13.95
CA ARG A 114 -22.03 -5.04 -13.56
C ARG A 114 -20.84 -5.56 -12.77
N VAL A 115 -21.13 -6.30 -11.69
CA VAL A 115 -20.09 -6.93 -10.86
C VAL A 115 -19.99 -8.41 -11.21
N VAL A 116 -18.76 -8.86 -11.47
CA VAL A 116 -18.44 -10.27 -11.67
C VAL A 116 -17.45 -10.68 -10.60
N SER A 117 -17.69 -11.79 -9.92
CA SER A 117 -16.80 -12.28 -8.87
C SER A 117 -16.20 -13.63 -9.20
N VAL A 118 -14.93 -13.82 -8.83
CA VAL A 118 -14.22 -15.09 -8.97
C VAL A 118 -13.44 -15.34 -7.68
N ARG A 119 -13.64 -16.51 -7.10
CA ARG A 119 -12.90 -16.94 -5.91
C ARG A 119 -11.63 -17.66 -6.33
N LEU A 120 -10.45 -17.22 -5.83
CA LEU A 120 -9.14 -17.76 -6.20
C LEU A 120 -8.60 -18.76 -5.17
N HIS A 121 -8.95 -18.57 -3.91
CA HIS A 121 -8.40 -19.38 -2.80
C HIS A 121 -9.46 -19.78 -1.79
#